data_b5d2eba581dbd32040af997db354989a
#
_entry.id   b5d2eba581dbd32040af997db354989a
#
_cell.length_a   1.000
_cell.length_b   1.000
_cell.length_c   1.000
_cell.angle_alpha   90.00
_cell.angle_beta   90.00
_cell.angle_gamma   90.00
#
_symmetry.space_group_name_H-M   'P 1'
#
loop_
_entity.id
_entity.type
_entity.pdbx_description
1 polymer ?
#
loop_
_entity_poly.entity_id
_entity_poly.type
_entity_poly.pdbx_seq_one_letter_code
_entity_poly.pdbx_strand_id
1 'polypeptide(L)'
;MLEHLNLLWFSLLNADAGLHGWRLDLGIFAAQYLILLVPIGLTGLWVSGQPLQREAAVKALAATACALALNACIGLLWYHARPFAGGIGHHFLQHAPDSSFPSDHGTIMFTVALVLASSRSAAARRFGWALLPLAAAVALARVFLGVHWPLDMMGAFGVAIAMALLFRTTAVAGPCAALGGTMATLYRRLLARPIARGWLRP
;
A
#
# COMPACT_ATOMS: atom_id res chain seq x y z
N MET A 1 -12.99 20.34 15.79
CA MET A 1 -13.63 19.03 16.05
C MET A 1 -12.80 17.86 15.52
N LEU A 2 -12.44 17.82 14.24
CA LEU A 2 -11.63 16.70 13.68
C LEU A 2 -10.23 16.61 14.31
N GLU A 3 -9.52 17.70 14.48
CA GLU A 3 -8.22 17.77 15.15
C GLU A 3 -8.28 17.21 16.59
N HIS A 4 -9.29 17.56 17.35
CA HIS A 4 -9.48 17.06 18.71
C HIS A 4 -9.70 15.52 18.72
N LEU A 5 -10.50 15.00 17.79
CA LEU A 5 -10.68 13.55 17.65
C LEU A 5 -9.39 12.85 17.24
N ASN A 6 -8.61 13.46 16.34
CA ASN A 6 -7.33 12.94 15.89
C ASN A 6 -6.33 12.82 17.06
N LEU A 7 -6.23 13.87 17.87
CA LEU A 7 -5.41 13.88 19.08
C LEU A 7 -5.87 12.83 20.11
N LEU A 8 -7.18 12.74 20.35
CA LEU A 8 -7.75 11.77 21.28
C LEU A 8 -7.44 10.33 20.84
N TRP A 9 -7.71 9.99 19.58
CA TRP A 9 -7.42 8.65 19.06
C TRP A 9 -5.94 8.36 19.04
N PHE A 10 -5.11 9.36 18.72
CA PHE A 10 -3.66 9.19 18.75
C PHE A 10 -3.18 8.89 20.18
N SER A 11 -3.64 9.64 21.18
CA SER A 11 -3.25 9.42 22.59
C SER A 11 -3.66 8.05 23.12
N LEU A 12 -4.74 7.45 22.59
CA LEU A 12 -5.19 6.11 22.95
C LEU A 12 -4.39 5.00 22.25
N LEU A 13 -3.82 5.28 21.07
CA LEU A 13 -3.17 4.29 20.22
C LEU A 13 -1.64 4.37 20.27
N ASN A 14 -1.06 5.54 20.53
CA ASN A 14 0.38 5.72 20.57
C ASN A 14 0.98 5.03 21.79
N ALA A 15 2.08 4.34 21.58
CA ALA A 15 2.77 3.60 22.64
C ALA A 15 3.36 4.52 23.71
N ASP A 16 3.43 4.03 24.94
CA ASP A 16 4.05 4.71 26.06
C ASP A 16 5.57 4.83 25.89
N ALA A 17 6.18 5.85 26.51
CA ALA A 17 7.62 6.12 26.47
C ALA A 17 8.50 4.92 26.84
N GLY A 18 8.02 4.05 27.71
CA GLY A 18 8.72 2.85 28.19
C GLY A 18 8.59 1.62 27.28
N LEU A 19 8.03 1.75 26.08
CA LEU A 19 7.87 0.62 25.18
C LEU A 19 9.23 0.05 24.77
N HIS A 20 9.43 -1.26 25.02
CA HIS A 20 10.65 -2.00 24.66
C HIS A 20 10.35 -3.50 24.44
N GLY A 21 11.39 -4.24 23.99
CA GLY A 21 11.31 -5.68 23.77
C GLY A 21 10.36 -6.07 22.64
N TRP A 22 9.82 -7.29 22.69
CA TRP A 22 9.09 -7.91 21.60
C TRP A 22 7.87 -7.10 21.07
N ARG A 23 7.24 -6.29 21.92
CA ARG A 23 6.13 -5.43 21.51
C ARG A 23 6.59 -4.32 20.57
N LEU A 24 7.74 -3.71 20.86
CA LEU A 24 8.36 -2.73 19.97
C LEU A 24 8.81 -3.39 18.68
N ASP A 25 9.48 -4.55 18.76
CA ASP A 25 9.97 -5.28 17.60
C ASP A 25 8.81 -5.70 16.67
N LEU A 26 7.70 -6.17 17.22
CA LEU A 26 6.50 -6.50 16.47
C LEU A 26 5.88 -5.27 15.79
N GLY A 27 5.81 -4.14 16.51
CA GLY A 27 5.36 -2.87 15.94
C GLY A 27 6.22 -2.42 14.77
N ILE A 28 7.55 -2.44 14.93
CA ILE A 28 8.51 -2.09 13.88
C ILE A 28 8.38 -3.06 12.70
N PHE A 29 8.30 -4.37 12.97
CA PHE A 29 8.10 -5.38 11.93
C PHE A 29 6.83 -5.10 11.12
N ALA A 30 5.71 -4.85 11.78
CA ALA A 30 4.46 -4.54 11.11
C ALA A 30 4.54 -3.24 10.30
N ALA A 31 5.11 -2.18 10.86
CA ALA A 31 5.17 -0.86 10.24
C ALA A 31 6.13 -0.78 9.04
N GLN A 32 7.22 -1.58 9.03
CA GLN A 32 8.29 -1.48 8.02
C GLN A 32 8.33 -2.65 7.04
N TYR A 33 8.06 -3.87 7.49
CA TYR A 33 8.34 -5.06 6.68
C TYR A 33 7.11 -5.68 6.04
N LEU A 34 5.90 -5.54 6.62
CA LEU A 34 4.70 -6.11 5.99
C LEU A 34 4.40 -5.50 4.62
N ILE A 35 4.83 -4.28 4.35
CA ILE A 35 4.67 -3.65 3.04
C ILE A 35 5.41 -4.43 1.93
N LEU A 36 6.46 -5.18 2.27
CA LEU A 36 7.22 -6.01 1.31
C LEU A 36 6.39 -7.15 0.71
N LEU A 37 5.28 -7.51 1.36
CA LEU A 37 4.31 -8.46 0.79
C LEU A 37 3.69 -7.95 -0.51
N VAL A 38 3.64 -6.64 -0.72
CA VAL A 38 3.13 -6.04 -1.95
C VAL A 38 4.01 -6.40 -3.15
N PRO A 39 5.30 -6.00 -3.22
CA PRO A 39 6.14 -6.35 -4.35
C PRO A 39 6.31 -7.86 -4.51
N ILE A 40 6.42 -8.63 -3.41
CA ILE A 40 6.51 -10.09 -3.45
C ILE A 40 5.25 -10.70 -4.08
N GLY A 41 4.06 -10.30 -3.62
CA GLY A 41 2.80 -10.82 -4.13
C GLY A 41 2.53 -10.42 -5.58
N LEU A 42 2.79 -9.15 -5.95
CA LEU A 42 2.63 -8.70 -7.34
C LEU A 42 3.60 -9.43 -8.28
N THR A 43 4.85 -9.65 -7.85
CA THR A 43 5.82 -10.45 -8.61
C THR A 43 5.35 -11.90 -8.75
N GLY A 44 4.85 -12.50 -7.66
CA GLY A 44 4.28 -13.86 -7.70
C GLY A 44 3.11 -13.99 -8.67
N LEU A 45 2.19 -13.02 -8.67
CA LEU A 45 1.09 -12.98 -9.64
C LEU A 45 1.60 -12.82 -11.07
N TRP A 46 2.64 -12.03 -11.29
CA TRP A 46 3.23 -11.81 -12.62
C TRP A 46 3.92 -13.07 -13.16
N VAL A 47 4.80 -13.69 -12.39
CA VAL A 47 5.58 -14.87 -12.82
C VAL A 47 4.75 -16.15 -12.92
N SER A 48 3.52 -16.14 -12.37
CA SER A 48 2.58 -17.27 -12.53
C SER A 48 2.27 -17.61 -14.00
N GLY A 49 2.45 -16.64 -14.91
CA GLY A 49 2.16 -16.78 -16.33
C GLY A 49 0.67 -16.68 -16.69
N GLN A 50 -0.21 -16.62 -15.71
CA GLN A 50 -1.67 -16.57 -15.93
C GLN A 50 -2.11 -15.16 -16.38
N PRO A 51 -2.78 -15.00 -17.54
CA PRO A 51 -3.15 -13.67 -18.06
C PRO A 51 -3.93 -12.80 -17.08
N LEU A 52 -4.93 -13.38 -16.39
CA LEU A 52 -5.74 -12.65 -15.41
C LEU A 52 -4.95 -12.24 -14.15
N GLN A 53 -3.90 -12.98 -13.79
CA GLN A 53 -3.03 -12.62 -12.65
C GLN A 53 -2.09 -11.49 -13.04
N ARG A 54 -1.51 -11.53 -14.25
CA ARG A 54 -0.70 -10.44 -14.80
C ARG A 54 -1.51 -9.15 -14.95
N GLU A 55 -2.72 -9.24 -15.50
CA GLU A 55 -3.64 -8.10 -15.58
C GLU A 55 -3.89 -7.49 -14.19
N ALA A 56 -4.17 -8.33 -13.19
CA ALA A 56 -4.42 -7.88 -11.82
C ALA A 56 -3.19 -7.20 -11.21
N ALA A 57 -1.98 -7.75 -11.42
CA ALA A 57 -0.74 -7.19 -10.92
C ALA A 57 -0.44 -5.82 -11.54
N VAL A 58 -0.57 -5.68 -12.87
CA VAL A 58 -0.37 -4.40 -13.58
C VAL A 58 -1.39 -3.37 -13.13
N LYS A 59 -2.65 -3.77 -13.00
CA LYS A 59 -3.73 -2.89 -12.55
C LYS A 59 -3.50 -2.39 -11.12
N ALA A 60 -3.09 -3.26 -10.21
CA ALA A 60 -2.79 -2.89 -8.84
C ALA A 60 -1.57 -1.94 -8.77
N LEU A 61 -0.51 -2.22 -9.55
CA LEU A 61 0.67 -1.37 -9.63
C LEU A 61 0.32 0.03 -10.18
N ALA A 62 -0.43 0.10 -11.28
CA ALA A 62 -0.84 1.38 -11.87
C ALA A 62 -1.75 2.18 -10.93
N ALA A 63 -2.72 1.52 -10.27
CA ALA A 63 -3.58 2.17 -9.28
C ALA A 63 -2.79 2.73 -8.11
N THR A 64 -1.79 1.99 -7.62
CA THR A 64 -0.90 2.43 -6.54
C THR A 64 -0.04 3.62 -6.97
N ALA A 65 0.50 3.61 -8.19
CA ALA A 65 1.25 4.75 -8.71
C ALA A 65 0.38 6.03 -8.79
N CYS A 66 -0.85 5.92 -9.27
CA CYS A 66 -1.81 7.03 -9.29
C CYS A 66 -2.20 7.49 -7.88
N ALA A 67 -2.37 6.55 -6.93
CA ALA A 67 -2.68 6.85 -5.54
C ALA A 67 -1.55 7.65 -4.87
N LEU A 68 -0.29 7.23 -5.07
CA LEU A 68 0.88 7.94 -4.54
C LEU A 68 1.07 9.32 -5.20
N ALA A 69 0.81 9.44 -6.49
CA ALA A 69 0.81 10.73 -7.16
C ALA A 69 -0.25 11.67 -6.55
N LEU A 70 -1.45 11.16 -6.26
CA LEU A 70 -2.48 11.93 -5.56
C LEU A 70 -2.04 12.31 -4.14
N ASN A 71 -1.44 11.39 -3.38
CA ASN A 71 -0.88 11.70 -2.06
C ASN A 71 0.16 12.82 -2.13
N ALA A 72 1.09 12.75 -3.10
CA ALA A 72 2.09 13.79 -3.31
C ALA A 72 1.45 15.14 -3.62
N CYS A 73 0.44 15.19 -4.49
CA CYS A 73 -0.32 16.41 -4.77
C CYS A 73 -1.00 16.96 -3.52
N ILE A 74 -1.65 16.11 -2.72
CA ILE A 74 -2.29 16.52 -1.46
C ILE A 74 -1.24 17.09 -0.51
N GLY A 75 -0.12 16.40 -0.29
CA GLY A 75 0.95 16.85 0.62
C GLY A 75 1.61 18.17 0.20
N LEU A 76 1.70 18.45 -1.11
CA LEU A 76 2.20 19.71 -1.64
C LEU A 76 1.20 20.87 -1.45
N LEU A 77 -0.10 20.58 -1.60
CA LEU A 77 -1.15 21.60 -1.48
C LEU A 77 -1.56 21.84 -0.03
N TRP A 78 -1.42 20.84 0.81
CA TRP A 78 -1.83 20.89 2.20
C TRP A 78 -0.85 20.08 3.07
N TYR A 79 0.19 20.79 3.55
CA TYR A 79 1.15 20.22 4.48
C TYR A 79 0.50 19.93 5.84
N HIS A 80 0.63 18.71 6.33
CA HIS A 80 0.17 18.29 7.65
C HIS A 80 1.36 17.73 8.45
N ALA A 81 1.71 18.40 9.55
CA ALA A 81 2.85 17.99 10.36
C ALA A 81 2.64 16.62 11.01
N ARG A 82 3.68 15.79 11.04
CA ARG A 82 3.67 14.50 11.75
C ARG A 82 3.61 14.69 13.26
N PRO A 83 3.06 13.71 14.03
CA PRO A 83 3.01 13.81 15.49
C PRO A 83 4.35 14.19 16.11
N PHE A 84 5.41 13.48 15.77
CA PHE A 84 6.74 13.71 16.30
C PHE A 84 7.35 15.08 15.92
N ALA A 85 7.00 15.61 14.77
CA ALA A 85 7.46 16.93 14.34
C ALA A 85 6.83 18.06 15.19
N GLY A 86 5.64 17.80 15.75
CA GLY A 86 4.97 18.68 16.72
C GLY A 86 5.32 18.38 18.18
N GLY A 87 6.24 17.44 18.46
CA GLY A 87 6.57 17.03 19.82
C GLY A 87 5.43 16.30 20.55
N ILE A 88 4.50 15.68 19.80
CA ILE A 88 3.31 15.02 20.34
C ILE A 88 3.52 13.51 20.37
N GLY A 89 3.31 12.91 21.53
CA GLY A 89 3.42 11.47 21.75
C GLY A 89 4.86 10.96 21.75
N HIS A 90 5.00 9.66 21.58
CA HIS A 90 6.30 8.97 21.59
C HIS A 90 6.61 8.40 20.21
N HIS A 91 7.84 8.61 19.76
CA HIS A 91 8.30 8.27 18.42
C HIS A 91 9.38 7.17 18.49
N PHE A 92 9.09 6.03 17.86
CA PHE A 92 9.94 4.84 17.91
C PHE A 92 10.53 4.43 16.56
N LEU A 93 10.20 5.14 15.50
CA LEU A 93 10.60 4.80 14.15
C LEU A 93 11.13 6.02 13.40
N GLN A 94 12.39 6.02 13.02
CA GLN A 94 12.98 7.13 12.26
C GLN A 94 12.20 7.39 10.96
N HIS A 95 11.83 8.65 10.75
CA HIS A 95 11.11 9.10 9.57
C HIS A 95 11.45 10.56 9.28
N ALA A 96 11.40 10.95 7.99
CA ALA A 96 11.55 12.35 7.60
C ALA A 96 10.36 13.20 8.09
N PRO A 97 10.57 14.48 8.46
CA PRO A 97 9.50 15.38 8.89
C PRO A 97 8.74 16.00 7.69
N ASP A 98 8.40 15.19 6.69
CA ASP A 98 7.58 15.55 5.54
C ASP A 98 6.08 15.54 5.88
N SER A 99 5.20 15.82 4.89
CA SER A 99 3.75 15.81 5.12
C SER A 99 3.26 14.45 5.59
N SER A 100 2.47 14.45 6.66
CA SER A 100 1.91 13.24 7.28
C SER A 100 0.73 12.67 6.50
N PHE A 101 -0.09 13.54 5.90
CA PHE A 101 -1.38 13.18 5.29
C PHE A 101 -1.32 13.16 3.76
N PRO A 102 -1.91 12.15 3.10
CA PRO A 102 -2.25 10.82 3.63
C PRO A 102 -1.02 9.91 3.76
N SER A 103 -1.11 8.83 4.56
CA SER A 103 0.01 7.90 4.74
C SER A 103 0.31 7.09 3.48
N ASP A 104 1.54 7.15 2.95
CA ASP A 104 1.93 6.37 1.76
C ASP A 104 1.91 4.86 2.02
N HIS A 105 2.40 4.41 3.18
CA HIS A 105 2.33 2.98 3.54
C HIS A 105 0.89 2.47 3.59
N GLY A 106 -0.01 3.23 4.23
CA GLY A 106 -1.43 2.93 4.25
C GLY A 106 -2.02 2.91 2.84
N THR A 107 -1.72 3.93 2.03
CA THR A 107 -2.21 4.06 0.65
C THR A 107 -1.76 2.88 -0.22
N ILE A 108 -0.49 2.49 -0.18
CA ILE A 108 0.03 1.34 -0.93
C ILE A 108 -0.71 0.07 -0.52
N MET A 109 -0.71 -0.23 0.77
CA MET A 109 -1.28 -1.47 1.29
C MET A 109 -2.78 -1.60 0.99
N PHE A 110 -3.56 -0.57 1.29
CA PHE A 110 -5.01 -0.58 1.04
C PHE A 110 -5.35 -0.57 -0.45
N THR A 111 -4.63 0.21 -1.29
CA THR A 111 -4.89 0.26 -2.74
C THR A 111 -4.67 -1.10 -3.38
N VAL A 112 -3.51 -1.73 -3.13
CA VAL A 112 -3.23 -3.07 -3.66
C VAL A 112 -4.25 -4.07 -3.16
N ALA A 113 -4.56 -4.07 -1.87
CA ALA A 113 -5.53 -4.99 -1.28
C ALA A 113 -6.91 -4.86 -1.95
N LEU A 114 -7.46 -3.65 -2.07
CA LEU A 114 -8.79 -3.40 -2.63
C LEU A 114 -8.87 -3.69 -4.14
N VAL A 115 -7.85 -3.29 -4.91
CA VAL A 115 -7.79 -3.57 -6.35
C VAL A 115 -7.72 -5.07 -6.60
N LEU A 116 -6.87 -5.79 -5.88
CA LEU A 116 -6.75 -7.23 -6.02
C LEU A 116 -7.99 -7.98 -5.51
N ALA A 117 -8.61 -7.54 -4.39
CA ALA A 117 -9.83 -8.13 -3.86
C ALA A 117 -11.01 -8.05 -4.85
N SER A 118 -11.00 -7.06 -5.77
CA SER A 118 -11.98 -6.92 -6.84
C SER A 118 -11.61 -7.62 -8.16
N SER A 119 -10.47 -8.34 -8.20
CA SER A 119 -9.98 -9.01 -9.42
C SER A 119 -10.84 -10.20 -9.84
N ARG A 120 -10.90 -10.44 -11.15
CA ARG A 120 -11.48 -11.66 -11.75
C ARG A 120 -10.63 -12.90 -11.47
N SER A 121 -9.31 -12.76 -11.26
CA SER A 121 -8.44 -13.86 -10.87
C SER A 121 -8.72 -14.28 -9.43
N ALA A 122 -9.07 -15.56 -9.20
CA ALA A 122 -9.31 -16.09 -7.87
C ALA A 122 -8.07 -16.00 -6.96
N ALA A 123 -6.87 -16.22 -7.50
CA ALA A 123 -5.63 -16.11 -6.74
C ALA A 123 -5.36 -14.66 -6.32
N ALA A 124 -5.48 -13.70 -7.25
CA ALA A 124 -5.32 -12.28 -6.93
C ALA A 124 -6.36 -11.81 -5.91
N ARG A 125 -7.62 -12.26 -6.08
CA ARG A 125 -8.70 -11.91 -5.15
C ARG A 125 -8.45 -12.42 -3.73
N ARG A 126 -8.02 -13.68 -3.59
CA ARG A 126 -7.66 -14.25 -2.27
C ARG A 126 -6.50 -13.49 -1.63
N PHE A 127 -5.48 -13.17 -2.40
CA PHE A 127 -4.35 -12.39 -1.91
C PHE A 127 -4.79 -10.98 -1.48
N GLY A 128 -5.64 -10.30 -2.25
CA GLY A 128 -6.20 -9.00 -1.88
C GLY A 128 -6.97 -9.03 -0.56
N TRP A 129 -7.83 -10.03 -0.37
CA TRP A 129 -8.56 -10.22 0.89
C TRP A 129 -7.64 -10.53 2.08
N ALA A 130 -6.61 -11.35 1.88
CA ALA A 130 -5.61 -11.65 2.92
C ALA A 130 -4.76 -10.42 3.26
N LEU A 131 -4.52 -9.52 2.30
CA LEU A 131 -3.74 -8.31 2.51
C LEU A 131 -4.49 -7.23 3.30
N LEU A 132 -5.83 -7.21 3.30
CA LEU A 132 -6.62 -6.19 4.01
C LEU A 132 -6.35 -6.14 5.53
N PRO A 133 -6.42 -7.25 6.28
CA PRO A 133 -6.08 -7.21 7.70
C PRO A 133 -4.62 -6.83 7.96
N LEU A 134 -3.70 -7.19 7.06
CA LEU A 134 -2.30 -6.79 7.16
C LEU A 134 -2.12 -5.28 6.88
N ALA A 135 -2.90 -4.72 5.96
CA ALA A 135 -2.94 -3.28 5.72
C ALA A 135 -3.43 -2.52 6.96
N ALA A 136 -4.46 -3.03 7.63
CA ALA A 136 -4.94 -2.48 8.90
C ALA A 136 -3.86 -2.59 10.00
N ALA A 137 -3.14 -3.72 10.08
CA ALA A 137 -2.04 -3.88 11.03
C ALA A 137 -0.90 -2.89 10.76
N VAL A 138 -0.52 -2.66 9.50
CA VAL A 138 0.45 -1.62 9.12
C VAL A 138 -0.04 -0.24 9.56
N ALA A 139 -1.29 0.10 9.26
CA ALA A 139 -1.88 1.39 9.62
C ALA A 139 -1.84 1.62 11.13
N LEU A 140 -2.28 0.64 11.93
CA LEU A 140 -2.25 0.71 13.39
C LEU A 140 -0.82 0.80 13.92
N ALA A 141 0.13 0.01 13.38
CA ALA A 141 1.52 0.02 13.80
C ALA A 141 2.19 1.38 13.56
N ARG A 142 1.86 2.07 12.47
CA ARG A 142 2.43 3.40 12.19
C ARG A 142 1.89 4.48 13.13
N VAL A 143 0.64 4.38 13.56
CA VAL A 143 0.07 5.25 14.60
C VAL A 143 0.68 4.90 15.97
N PHE A 144 0.74 3.61 16.30
CA PHE A 144 1.31 3.08 17.54
C PHE A 144 2.75 3.54 17.76
N LEU A 145 3.57 3.56 16.71
CA LEU A 145 4.97 4.00 16.76
C LEU A 145 5.16 5.52 16.63
N GLY A 146 4.09 6.32 16.59
CA GLY A 146 4.14 7.78 16.60
C GLY A 146 4.54 8.43 15.27
N VAL A 147 4.43 7.71 14.15
CA VAL A 147 4.83 8.22 12.82
C VAL A 147 3.71 8.97 12.12
N HIS A 148 2.46 8.56 12.34
CA HIS A 148 1.28 9.09 11.67
C HIS A 148 0.13 9.33 12.63
N TRP A 149 -0.77 10.21 12.23
CA TRP A 149 -2.05 10.39 12.87
C TRP A 149 -3.07 9.34 12.43
N PRO A 150 -4.09 9.00 13.26
CA PRO A 150 -5.19 8.13 12.85
C PRO A 150 -5.91 8.60 11.58
N LEU A 151 -6.13 9.90 11.43
CA LEU A 151 -6.77 10.47 10.23
C LEU A 151 -5.92 10.31 8.97
N ASP A 152 -4.58 10.22 9.07
CA ASP A 152 -3.72 9.93 7.91
C ASP A 152 -4.02 8.55 7.33
N MET A 153 -4.34 7.58 8.20
CA MET A 153 -4.71 6.23 7.79
C MET A 153 -6.11 6.17 7.19
N MET A 154 -7.04 6.94 7.73
CA MET A 154 -8.37 7.08 7.15
C MET A 154 -8.32 7.75 5.77
N GLY A 155 -7.50 8.81 5.63
CA GLY A 155 -7.24 9.46 4.34
C GLY A 155 -6.64 8.49 3.32
N ALA A 156 -5.63 7.71 3.74
CA ALA A 156 -5.02 6.67 2.90
C ALA A 156 -6.03 5.62 2.44
N PHE A 157 -6.92 5.18 3.33
CA PHE A 157 -8.01 4.26 2.98
C PHE A 157 -9.02 4.89 2.02
N GLY A 158 -9.37 6.17 2.22
CA GLY A 158 -10.23 6.92 1.30
C GLY A 158 -9.63 7.03 -0.11
N VAL A 159 -8.34 7.37 -0.22
CA VAL A 159 -7.61 7.39 -1.50
C VAL A 159 -7.61 5.99 -2.14
N ALA A 160 -7.37 4.94 -1.36
CA ALA A 160 -7.39 3.57 -1.85
C ALA A 160 -8.76 3.15 -2.40
N ILE A 161 -9.85 3.51 -1.73
CA ILE A 161 -11.22 3.28 -2.23
C ILE A 161 -11.44 4.03 -3.55
N ALA A 162 -11.10 5.32 -3.61
CA ALA A 162 -11.25 6.12 -4.81
C ALA A 162 -10.51 5.50 -6.00
N MET A 163 -9.25 5.08 -5.80
CA MET A 163 -8.47 4.40 -6.84
C MET A 163 -9.05 3.03 -7.20
N ALA A 164 -9.47 2.23 -6.23
CA ALA A 164 -10.08 0.94 -6.51
C ALA A 164 -11.37 1.08 -7.35
N LEU A 165 -12.18 2.08 -7.08
CA LEU A 165 -13.39 2.38 -7.87
C LEU A 165 -13.02 2.90 -9.27
N LEU A 166 -12.09 3.85 -9.38
CA LEU A 166 -11.62 4.40 -10.65
C LEU A 166 -11.09 3.29 -11.58
N PHE A 167 -10.28 2.39 -11.05
CA PHE A 167 -9.67 1.31 -11.82
C PHE A 167 -10.62 0.14 -12.14
N ARG A 168 -11.87 0.21 -11.69
CA ARG A 168 -12.97 -0.67 -12.14
C ARG A 168 -13.68 -0.14 -13.39
N THR A 169 -13.52 1.13 -13.70
CA THR A 169 -14.17 1.74 -14.87
C THR A 169 -13.57 1.24 -16.19
N THR A 170 -14.37 1.21 -17.24
CA THR A 170 -13.93 0.82 -18.59
C THR A 170 -12.90 1.79 -19.17
N ALA A 171 -12.95 3.06 -18.76
CA ALA A 171 -12.00 4.09 -19.19
C ALA A 171 -10.55 3.76 -18.83
N VAL A 172 -10.32 3.09 -17.70
CA VAL A 172 -8.98 2.73 -17.23
C VAL A 172 -8.65 1.26 -17.54
N ALA A 173 -9.65 0.39 -17.59
CA ALA A 173 -9.44 -1.04 -17.83
C ALA A 173 -8.76 -1.33 -19.17
N GLY A 174 -9.16 -0.65 -20.25
CA GLY A 174 -8.56 -0.79 -21.58
C GLY A 174 -7.07 -0.42 -21.62
N PRO A 175 -6.69 0.81 -21.24
CA PRO A 175 -5.28 1.21 -21.12
C PRO A 175 -4.44 0.30 -20.24
N CYS A 176 -4.94 -0.16 -19.09
CA CYS A 176 -4.24 -1.10 -18.24
C CYS A 176 -4.02 -2.47 -18.90
N ALA A 177 -5.00 -2.98 -19.62
CA ALA A 177 -4.88 -4.24 -20.37
C ALA A 177 -3.84 -4.11 -21.50
N ALA A 178 -3.84 -3.00 -22.24
CA ALA A 178 -2.84 -2.71 -23.28
C ALA A 178 -1.41 -2.63 -22.68
N LEU A 179 -1.25 -1.92 -21.57
CA LEU A 179 0.01 -1.85 -20.84
C LEU A 179 0.49 -3.25 -20.40
N GLY A 180 -0.42 -4.04 -19.83
CA GLY A 180 -0.12 -5.41 -19.40
C GLY A 180 0.30 -6.30 -20.59
N GLY A 181 -0.35 -6.18 -21.73
CA GLY A 181 0.02 -6.89 -22.96
C GLY A 181 1.41 -6.50 -23.48
N THR A 182 1.72 -5.21 -23.49
CA THR A 182 3.04 -4.68 -23.86
C THR A 182 4.13 -5.20 -22.92
N MET A 183 3.90 -5.12 -21.60
CA MET A 183 4.82 -5.63 -20.59
C MET A 183 5.04 -7.15 -20.72
N ALA A 184 3.97 -7.93 -20.96
CA ALA A 184 4.08 -9.37 -21.17
C ALA A 184 4.86 -9.71 -22.46
N THR A 185 4.71 -8.92 -23.50
CA THR A 185 5.46 -9.09 -24.76
C THR A 185 6.96 -8.78 -24.53
N LEU A 186 7.25 -7.68 -23.83
CA LEU A 186 8.62 -7.31 -23.48
C LEU A 186 9.27 -8.37 -22.57
N TYR A 187 8.55 -8.83 -21.55
CA TYR A 187 8.96 -9.90 -20.65
C TYR A 187 9.36 -11.18 -21.44
N ARG A 188 8.51 -11.62 -22.36
CA ARG A 188 8.79 -12.80 -23.21
C ARG A 188 10.00 -12.61 -24.11
N ARG A 189 10.23 -11.41 -24.64
CA ARG A 189 11.39 -11.10 -25.49
C ARG A 189 12.69 -11.08 -24.67
N LEU A 190 12.70 -10.36 -23.55
CA LEU A 190 13.90 -10.20 -22.71
C LEU A 190 14.28 -11.50 -22.00
N LEU A 191 13.31 -12.30 -21.59
CA LEU A 191 13.50 -13.53 -20.83
C LEU A 191 13.25 -14.79 -21.68
N ALA A 192 13.40 -14.67 -23.01
CA ALA A 192 13.19 -15.79 -23.94
C ALA A 192 14.03 -17.03 -23.58
N ARG A 193 15.31 -16.84 -23.20
CA ARG A 193 16.21 -17.95 -22.82
C ARG A 193 15.79 -18.64 -21.52
N PRO A 194 15.53 -17.96 -20.38
CA PRO A 194 14.96 -18.56 -19.17
C PRO A 194 13.63 -19.27 -19.40
N ILE A 195 12.75 -18.68 -20.23
CA ILE A 195 11.45 -19.26 -20.58
C ILE A 195 11.65 -20.57 -21.39
N ALA A 196 12.51 -20.55 -22.40
CA ALA A 196 12.81 -21.75 -23.19
C ALA A 196 13.43 -22.88 -22.37
N ARG A 197 14.14 -22.55 -21.28
CA ARG A 197 14.68 -23.53 -20.31
C ARG A 197 13.66 -24.01 -19.27
N GLY A 198 12.42 -23.51 -19.31
CA GLY A 198 11.37 -23.87 -18.35
C GLY A 198 11.51 -23.25 -16.94
N TRP A 199 12.45 -22.29 -16.76
CA TRP A 199 12.65 -21.62 -15.47
C TRP A 199 11.57 -20.59 -15.17
N LEU A 200 10.99 -20.01 -16.21
CA LEU A 200 9.92 -19.00 -16.12
C LEU A 200 8.77 -19.38 -17.06
N ARG A 201 7.57 -19.00 -16.66
CA ARG A 201 6.37 -19.16 -17.50
C ARG A 201 6.26 -18.02 -18.51
N PRO A 202 5.82 -18.30 -19.77
CA PRO A 202 5.70 -17.31 -20.84
C PRO A 202 4.63 -16.25 -20.55
#